data_13992955c568adb600f27f1f44ddcc2e
#
_entry.id   13992955c568adb600f27f1f44ddcc2e
#
_cell.length_a   1.000
_cell.length_b   1.000
_cell.length_c   1.000
_cell.angle_alpha   90.00
_cell.angle_beta   90.00
_cell.angle_gamma   90.00
#
_symmetry.space_group_name_H-M   'P 1'
#
loop_
_entity.id
_entity.type
_entity.pdbx_description
1 polymer ?
#
loop_
_entity_poly.entity_id
_entity_poly.type
_entity_poly.pdbx_seq_one_letter_code
_entity_poly.pdbx_strand_id
1 'polypeptide(L)'
;MANYPTPHINATPADFAPTVLMPGDPLRAKYIAENYLTDAKLVNNVRGIHGYTGTYQGTPVSVMASGMGMPSIGIYSYELFNFFDVKTIIRVGSAGALNPDIKVRDIVLGQGACTNSAYASQYGLPGTYAPIASYNVLRTCADIATEMGLPFHVGNLLSSDTFYADNGAEANAAWTKMGVMAIEMEAAALYMNAARYGKQALAMCTVSDHIVTGEATTAEERQNSFTQMMELALKTAKALG
;
A
#
# COMPACT_ATOMS: atom_id res chain seq x y z
N MET A 1 -29.22 6.62 5.22
CA MET A 1 -28.94 7.39 3.98
C MET A 1 -27.70 6.80 3.35
N ALA A 2 -27.67 6.64 2.03
CA ALA A 2 -26.47 6.21 1.33
C ALA A 2 -25.36 7.24 1.55
N ASN A 3 -24.16 6.80 1.97
CA ASN A 3 -23.01 7.67 2.25
C ASN A 3 -22.09 7.81 1.02
N TYR A 4 -22.67 7.67 -0.19
CA TYR A 4 -21.96 7.83 -1.45
C TYR A 4 -22.83 8.61 -2.46
N PRO A 5 -22.23 9.35 -3.42
CA PRO A 5 -20.79 9.63 -3.52
C PRO A 5 -20.27 10.39 -2.30
N THR A 6 -18.97 10.19 -1.98
CA THR A 6 -18.30 10.91 -0.91
C THR A 6 -17.67 12.21 -1.44
N PRO A 7 -17.13 13.10 -0.59
CA PRO A 7 -16.34 14.25 -1.06
C PRO A 7 -15.08 13.89 -1.85
N HIS A 8 -14.61 12.63 -1.79
CA HIS A 8 -13.34 12.19 -2.36
C HIS A 8 -13.49 11.08 -3.41
N ILE A 9 -14.63 10.38 -3.43
CA ILE A 9 -14.90 9.27 -4.37
C ILE A 9 -16.27 9.48 -5.01
N ASN A 10 -16.30 9.73 -6.32
CA ASN A 10 -17.52 9.93 -7.10
C ASN A 10 -17.98 8.62 -7.76
N ALA A 11 -18.30 7.64 -6.94
CA ALA A 11 -18.70 6.29 -7.36
C ALA A 11 -19.80 5.74 -6.46
N THR A 12 -20.24 4.51 -6.75
CA THR A 12 -21.14 3.70 -5.92
C THR A 12 -20.42 2.42 -5.48
N PRO A 13 -20.93 1.67 -4.48
CA PRO A 13 -20.34 0.39 -4.09
C PRO A 13 -20.24 -0.62 -5.23
N ALA A 14 -21.17 -0.60 -6.18
CA ALA A 14 -21.15 -1.50 -7.34
C ALA A 14 -20.01 -1.21 -8.33
N ASP A 15 -19.36 -0.05 -8.22
CA ASP A 15 -18.25 0.34 -9.09
C ASP A 15 -16.90 -0.21 -8.59
N PHE A 16 -16.83 -0.73 -7.36
CA PHE A 16 -15.59 -1.28 -6.79
C PHE A 16 -15.64 -2.81 -6.63
N ALA A 17 -14.52 -3.44 -6.89
CA ALA A 17 -14.29 -4.85 -6.54
C ALA A 17 -14.02 -5.00 -5.03
N PRO A 18 -14.24 -6.21 -4.47
CA PRO A 18 -13.95 -6.47 -3.05
C PRO A 18 -12.48 -6.26 -2.66
N THR A 19 -11.54 -6.41 -3.62
CA THR A 19 -10.11 -6.17 -3.43
C THR A 19 -9.65 -4.98 -4.26
N VAL A 20 -8.99 -4.03 -3.59
CA VAL A 20 -8.43 -2.82 -4.19
C VAL A 20 -6.92 -2.82 -4.06
N LEU A 21 -6.20 -2.69 -5.18
CA LEU A 21 -4.78 -2.38 -5.20
C LEU A 21 -4.61 -0.87 -5.05
N MET A 22 -3.75 -0.43 -4.12
CA MET A 22 -3.65 0.97 -3.76
C MET A 22 -2.22 1.51 -3.87
N PRO A 23 -1.79 1.95 -5.06
CA PRO A 23 -0.56 2.74 -5.21
C PRO A 23 -0.74 4.16 -4.64
N GLY A 24 0.36 4.81 -4.25
CA GLY A 24 0.33 6.23 -3.88
C GLY A 24 0.08 7.13 -5.10
N ASP A 25 0.70 6.79 -6.22
CA ASP A 25 0.72 7.56 -7.46
C ASP A 25 -0.49 7.25 -8.36
N PRO A 26 -1.29 8.29 -8.74
CA PRO A 26 -2.41 8.13 -9.69
C PRO A 26 -2.00 7.60 -11.07
N LEU A 27 -0.80 7.94 -11.54
CA LEU A 27 -0.30 7.45 -12.83
C LEU A 27 0.08 5.97 -12.75
N ARG A 28 0.56 5.48 -11.60
CA ARG A 28 0.76 4.04 -11.39
C ARG A 28 -0.58 3.30 -11.33
N ALA A 29 -1.61 3.88 -10.72
CA ALA A 29 -2.96 3.30 -10.75
C ALA A 29 -3.47 3.15 -12.19
N LYS A 30 -3.29 4.18 -13.01
CA LYS A 30 -3.62 4.16 -14.44
C LYS A 30 -2.81 3.08 -15.17
N TYR A 31 -1.49 3.05 -14.96
CA TYR A 31 -0.60 2.08 -15.59
C TYR A 31 -1.02 0.62 -15.30
N ILE A 32 -1.32 0.30 -14.03
CA ILE A 32 -1.79 -1.05 -13.65
C ILE A 32 -3.12 -1.36 -14.36
N ALA A 33 -4.06 -0.42 -14.38
CA ALA A 33 -5.36 -0.65 -15.00
C ALA A 33 -5.24 -0.89 -16.52
N GLU A 34 -4.47 -0.07 -17.23
CA GLU A 34 -4.35 -0.13 -18.70
C GLU A 34 -3.51 -1.33 -19.19
N ASN A 35 -2.54 -1.82 -18.39
CA ASN A 35 -1.64 -2.87 -18.84
C ASN A 35 -2.01 -4.26 -18.32
N TYR A 36 -2.80 -4.37 -17.25
CA TYR A 36 -3.07 -5.66 -16.60
C TYR A 36 -4.56 -6.00 -16.48
N LEU A 37 -5.46 -5.02 -16.49
CA LEU A 37 -6.90 -5.31 -16.34
C LEU A 37 -7.60 -5.36 -17.70
N THR A 38 -8.48 -6.33 -17.86
CA THR A 38 -9.42 -6.38 -18.99
C THR A 38 -10.65 -5.54 -18.64
N ASP A 39 -11.20 -4.82 -19.63
CA ASP A 39 -12.38 -3.95 -19.51
C ASP A 39 -12.28 -2.92 -18.37
N ALA A 40 -11.08 -2.38 -18.14
CA ALA A 40 -10.83 -1.39 -17.11
C ALA A 40 -11.63 -0.11 -17.36
N LYS A 41 -12.42 0.32 -16.37
CA LYS A 41 -13.22 1.53 -16.39
C LYS A 41 -12.72 2.50 -15.33
N LEU A 42 -12.59 3.78 -15.69
CA LEU A 42 -12.32 4.86 -14.72
C LEU A 42 -13.58 5.07 -13.88
N VAL A 43 -13.49 4.78 -12.58
CA VAL A 43 -14.61 4.91 -11.62
C VAL A 43 -14.45 6.11 -10.69
N ASN A 44 -13.24 6.64 -10.56
CA ASN A 44 -12.98 7.87 -9.80
C ASN A 44 -11.86 8.71 -10.43
N ASN A 45 -12.03 10.03 -10.37
CA ASN A 45 -11.00 11.02 -10.71
C ASN A 45 -11.14 12.31 -9.86
N VAL A 46 -11.81 12.23 -8.72
CA VAL A 46 -11.93 13.38 -7.81
C VAL A 46 -10.54 13.72 -7.29
N ARG A 47 -10.19 15.00 -7.34
CA ARG A 47 -8.86 15.53 -6.93
C ARG A 47 -7.67 14.90 -7.69
N GLY A 48 -7.89 14.33 -8.88
CA GLY A 48 -6.87 13.62 -9.63
C GLY A 48 -6.50 12.24 -9.06
N ILE A 49 -7.23 11.76 -8.07
CA ILE A 49 -7.03 10.40 -7.52
C ILE A 49 -7.75 9.40 -8.41
N HIS A 50 -7.00 8.83 -9.34
CA HIS A 50 -7.52 7.87 -10.30
C HIS A 50 -7.91 6.57 -9.63
N GLY A 51 -9.13 6.10 -9.89
CA GLY A 51 -9.64 4.79 -9.53
C GLY A 51 -10.20 4.07 -10.75
N TYR A 52 -9.83 2.81 -10.91
CA TYR A 52 -10.26 1.95 -12.02
C TYR A 52 -10.80 0.64 -11.48
N THR A 53 -11.74 0.03 -12.19
CA THR A 53 -12.21 -1.32 -11.94
C THR A 53 -12.27 -2.09 -13.24
N GLY A 54 -11.78 -3.31 -13.22
CA GLY A 54 -11.79 -4.25 -14.34
C GLY A 54 -11.63 -5.67 -13.86
N THR A 55 -11.14 -6.55 -14.72
CA THR A 55 -10.90 -7.96 -14.35
C THR A 55 -9.44 -8.34 -14.61
N TYR A 56 -8.86 -9.09 -13.69
CA TYR A 56 -7.57 -9.74 -13.85
C TYR A 56 -7.77 -11.26 -13.95
N GLN A 57 -7.55 -11.82 -15.14
CA GLN A 57 -7.75 -13.25 -15.39
C GLN A 57 -9.13 -13.77 -14.91
N GLY A 58 -10.19 -12.99 -15.17
CA GLY A 58 -11.56 -13.32 -14.80
C GLY A 58 -12.00 -12.91 -13.39
N THR A 59 -11.09 -12.46 -12.52
CA THR A 59 -11.41 -11.99 -11.18
C THR A 59 -11.57 -10.46 -11.17
N PRO A 60 -12.66 -9.89 -10.63
CA PRO A 60 -12.82 -8.46 -10.48
C PRO A 60 -11.74 -7.87 -9.55
N VAL A 61 -11.07 -6.82 -9.99
CA VAL A 61 -10.05 -6.09 -9.21
C VAL A 61 -10.22 -4.60 -9.45
N SER A 62 -10.14 -3.83 -8.38
CA SER A 62 -10.02 -2.36 -8.48
C SER A 62 -8.59 -1.92 -8.21
N VAL A 63 -8.21 -0.82 -8.83
CA VAL A 63 -6.94 -0.14 -8.58
C VAL A 63 -7.25 1.33 -8.34
N MET A 64 -6.91 1.86 -7.17
CA MET A 64 -7.16 3.27 -6.85
C MET A 64 -5.98 3.88 -6.10
N ALA A 65 -5.55 5.06 -6.51
CA ALA A 65 -4.47 5.76 -5.84
C ALA A 65 -4.86 6.22 -4.43
N SER A 66 -3.87 6.33 -3.55
CA SER A 66 -4.05 6.86 -2.19
C SER A 66 -3.55 8.29 -2.02
N GLY A 67 -2.75 8.82 -2.94
CA GLY A 67 -1.88 9.95 -2.66
C GLY A 67 -0.75 9.55 -1.71
N MET A 68 -0.06 10.52 -1.13
CA MET A 68 1.07 10.32 -0.22
C MET A 68 0.70 10.66 1.22
N GLY A 69 1.24 9.88 2.15
CA GLY A 69 1.13 10.11 3.58
C GLY A 69 -0.11 9.51 4.24
N MET A 70 0.01 9.28 5.55
CA MET A 70 -1.05 8.65 6.35
C MET A 70 -2.38 9.41 6.33
N PRO A 71 -2.42 10.76 6.36
CA PRO A 71 -3.70 11.47 6.25
C PRO A 71 -4.42 11.19 4.93
N SER A 72 -3.68 11.07 3.82
CA SER A 72 -4.27 10.82 2.50
C SER A 72 -4.83 9.40 2.40
N ILE A 73 -4.00 8.37 2.62
CA ILE A 73 -4.49 6.98 2.59
C ILE A 73 -5.57 6.74 3.66
N GLY A 74 -5.49 7.46 4.77
CA GLY A 74 -6.49 7.43 5.84
C GLY A 74 -7.88 7.78 5.34
N ILE A 75 -8.01 8.80 4.49
CA ILE A 75 -9.29 9.19 3.87
C ILE A 75 -9.79 8.07 2.95
N TYR A 76 -8.99 7.70 1.95
CA TYR A 76 -9.44 6.79 0.89
C TYR A 76 -9.70 5.37 1.41
N SER A 77 -8.84 4.84 2.29
CA SER A 77 -9.06 3.52 2.88
C SER A 77 -10.29 3.50 3.80
N TYR A 78 -10.52 4.58 4.56
CA TYR A 78 -11.73 4.73 5.37
C TYR A 78 -12.99 4.67 4.51
N GLU A 79 -13.05 5.49 3.46
CA GLU A 79 -14.23 5.57 2.60
C GLU A 79 -14.48 4.24 1.87
N LEU A 80 -13.44 3.63 1.27
CA LEU A 80 -13.55 2.35 0.58
C LEU A 80 -14.06 1.23 1.50
N PHE A 81 -13.55 1.16 2.73
CA PHE A 81 -13.96 0.14 3.69
C PHE A 81 -15.38 0.34 4.22
N ASN A 82 -15.81 1.59 4.43
CA ASN A 82 -17.08 1.88 5.11
C ASN A 82 -18.24 2.17 4.16
N PHE A 83 -17.97 2.68 2.96
CA PHE A 83 -19.02 3.17 2.07
C PHE A 83 -19.10 2.44 0.73
N PHE A 84 -18.03 1.71 0.33
CA PHE A 84 -17.93 1.07 -0.97
C PHE A 84 -17.75 -0.46 -0.91
N ASP A 85 -18.08 -1.08 0.22
CA ASP A 85 -18.05 -2.54 0.43
C ASP A 85 -16.71 -3.23 0.17
N VAL A 86 -15.61 -2.49 0.07
CA VAL A 86 -14.27 -3.05 -0.09
C VAL A 86 -13.92 -3.90 1.13
N LYS A 87 -13.35 -5.08 0.90
CA LYS A 87 -12.98 -6.05 1.95
C LYS A 87 -11.48 -6.04 2.21
N THR A 88 -10.69 -5.90 1.15
CA THR A 88 -9.23 -5.99 1.20
C THR A 88 -8.60 -4.83 0.43
N ILE A 89 -7.62 -4.18 1.04
CA ILE A 89 -6.76 -3.20 0.36
C ILE A 89 -5.32 -3.70 0.40
N ILE A 90 -4.70 -3.82 -0.78
CA ILE A 90 -3.29 -4.15 -0.94
C ILE A 90 -2.58 -2.89 -1.42
N ARG A 91 -1.79 -2.27 -0.54
CA ARG A 91 -0.93 -1.15 -0.93
C ARG A 91 0.19 -1.65 -1.84
N VAL A 92 0.41 -0.96 -2.95
CA VAL A 92 1.40 -1.27 -3.99
C VAL A 92 2.34 -0.06 -4.09
N GLY A 93 3.29 0.03 -3.16
CA GLY A 93 4.09 1.23 -2.91
C GLY A 93 5.55 1.14 -3.33
N SER A 94 6.28 2.21 -3.05
CA SER A 94 7.73 2.24 -3.02
C SER A 94 8.22 2.55 -1.60
N ALA A 95 9.44 2.14 -1.26
CA ALA A 95 10.04 2.38 0.03
C ALA A 95 11.55 2.57 -0.09
N GLY A 96 12.14 3.31 0.83
CA GLY A 96 13.59 3.40 1.00
C GLY A 96 14.09 2.29 1.93
N ALA A 97 15.09 1.49 1.50
CA ALA A 97 15.68 0.47 2.35
C ALA A 97 16.47 1.08 3.52
N LEU A 98 16.20 0.57 4.73
CA LEU A 98 16.95 0.87 5.96
C LEU A 98 17.89 -0.28 6.31
N ASN A 99 17.51 -1.52 6.01
CA ASN A 99 18.32 -2.71 6.26
C ASN A 99 19.38 -2.85 5.14
N PRO A 100 20.68 -2.96 5.47
CA PRO A 100 21.76 -3.06 4.50
C PRO A 100 21.73 -4.32 3.62
N ASP A 101 21.04 -5.37 4.03
CA ASP A 101 20.93 -6.62 3.28
C ASP A 101 19.84 -6.58 2.19
N ILE A 102 19.00 -5.55 2.18
CA ILE A 102 17.91 -5.38 1.21
C ILE A 102 18.43 -4.53 0.04
N LYS A 103 18.18 -4.98 -1.17
CA LYS A 103 18.67 -4.29 -2.39
C LYS A 103 17.58 -3.44 -3.02
N VAL A 104 18.01 -2.45 -3.78
CA VAL A 104 17.11 -1.71 -4.69
C VAL A 104 16.45 -2.72 -5.65
N ARG A 105 15.13 -2.58 -5.82
CA ARG A 105 14.18 -3.44 -6.54
C ARG A 105 13.74 -4.71 -5.81
N ASP A 106 14.27 -5.03 -4.63
CA ASP A 106 13.67 -6.08 -3.79
C ASP A 106 12.26 -5.68 -3.35
N ILE A 107 11.42 -6.67 -3.05
CA ILE A 107 10.07 -6.46 -2.53
C ILE A 107 10.09 -6.62 -1.00
N VAL A 108 9.49 -5.68 -0.29
CA VAL A 108 9.26 -5.78 1.16
C VAL A 108 7.77 -5.92 1.43
N LEU A 109 7.40 -7.00 2.13
CA LEU A 109 6.06 -7.24 2.64
C LEU A 109 6.00 -6.79 4.10
N GLY A 110 5.21 -5.75 4.38
CA GLY A 110 5.08 -5.18 5.71
C GLY A 110 4.25 -6.05 6.63
N GLN A 111 4.89 -6.90 7.45
CA GLN A 111 4.21 -7.66 8.50
C GLN A 111 3.66 -6.73 9.58
N GLY A 112 4.43 -5.73 9.96
CA GLY A 112 4.04 -4.66 10.86
C GLY A 112 4.49 -3.32 10.33
N ALA A 113 3.92 -2.24 10.85
CA ALA A 113 4.30 -0.88 10.51
C ALA A 113 4.55 -0.05 11.78
N CYS A 114 5.82 0.20 12.08
CA CYS A 114 6.21 1.24 13.04
C CYS A 114 5.80 2.61 12.50
N THR A 115 5.64 3.58 13.36
CA THR A 115 5.33 4.95 12.90
C THR A 115 5.82 6.00 13.89
N ASN A 116 6.18 7.16 13.37
CA ASN A 116 6.45 8.39 14.12
C ASN A 116 5.24 9.35 14.11
N SER A 117 4.11 8.92 13.52
CA SER A 117 2.88 9.71 13.41
C SER A 117 2.02 9.65 14.66
N ALA A 118 1.31 10.73 14.91
CA ALA A 118 0.22 10.76 15.89
C ALA A 118 -1.11 10.19 15.36
N TYR A 119 -1.13 9.51 14.20
CA TYR A 119 -2.36 9.03 13.56
C TYR A 119 -3.25 8.19 14.48
N ALA A 120 -2.65 7.35 15.33
CA ALA A 120 -3.38 6.51 16.28
C ALA A 120 -4.10 7.29 17.41
N SER A 121 -3.72 8.54 17.66
CA SER A 121 -4.30 9.36 18.76
C SER A 121 -5.80 9.57 18.58
N GLN A 122 -6.30 9.60 17.34
CA GLN A 122 -7.72 9.74 17.05
C GLN A 122 -8.60 8.59 17.60
N TYR A 123 -8.02 7.45 17.90
CA TYR A 123 -8.76 6.29 18.42
C TYR A 123 -8.93 6.29 19.94
N GLY A 124 -8.25 7.20 20.66
CA GLY A 124 -8.36 7.32 22.11
C GLY A 124 -7.98 6.06 22.89
N LEU A 125 -7.04 5.26 22.38
CA LEU A 125 -6.62 4.01 23.01
C LEU A 125 -5.82 4.29 24.29
N PRO A 126 -5.98 3.49 25.37
CA PRO A 126 -5.24 3.66 26.63
C PRO A 126 -3.80 3.10 26.55
N GLY A 127 -3.21 3.00 25.37
CA GLY A 127 -1.87 2.45 25.14
C GLY A 127 -1.42 2.62 23.70
N THR A 128 -0.34 1.93 23.32
CA THR A 128 0.21 1.95 21.96
C THR A 128 -0.38 0.80 21.15
N TYR A 129 -0.93 1.11 19.97
CA TYR A 129 -1.40 0.11 19.02
C TYR A 129 -0.24 -0.38 18.14
N ALA A 130 -0.20 -1.66 17.84
CA ALA A 130 0.74 -2.27 16.90
C ALA A 130 0.05 -2.49 15.54
N PRO A 131 0.27 -1.63 14.54
CA PRO A 131 -0.30 -1.81 13.21
C PRO A 131 0.31 -3.03 12.53
N ILE A 132 -0.51 -4.03 12.22
CA ILE A 132 -0.08 -5.29 11.58
C ILE A 132 -0.92 -5.60 10.36
N ALA A 133 -0.30 -6.28 9.39
CA ALA A 133 -0.97 -6.82 8.21
C ALA A 133 -1.98 -7.91 8.58
N SER A 134 -2.97 -8.11 7.74
CA SER A 134 -3.85 -9.28 7.81
C SER A 134 -3.07 -10.54 7.43
N TYR A 135 -2.95 -11.47 8.37
CA TYR A 135 -2.09 -12.65 8.24
C TYR A 135 -2.40 -13.49 6.99
N ASN A 136 -3.68 -13.73 6.68
CA ASN A 136 -4.07 -14.50 5.50
C ASN A 136 -3.62 -13.82 4.19
N VAL A 137 -3.73 -12.49 4.09
CA VAL A 137 -3.31 -11.73 2.91
C VAL A 137 -1.79 -11.76 2.78
N LEU A 138 -1.07 -11.54 3.89
CA LEU A 138 0.40 -11.61 3.93
C LEU A 138 0.91 -13.00 3.54
N ARG A 139 0.34 -14.05 4.12
CA ARG A 139 0.73 -15.44 3.83
C ARG A 139 0.49 -15.78 2.35
N THR A 140 -0.71 -15.52 1.84
CA THR A 140 -1.03 -15.75 0.42
C THR A 140 -0.06 -15.02 -0.50
N CYS A 141 0.27 -13.76 -0.19
CA CYS A 141 1.23 -12.99 -0.96
C CYS A 141 2.64 -13.59 -0.91
N ALA A 142 3.12 -14.00 0.28
CA ALA A 142 4.44 -14.60 0.45
C ALA A 142 4.56 -15.96 -0.27
N ASP A 143 3.51 -16.79 -0.20
CA ASP A 143 3.45 -18.08 -0.91
C ASP A 143 3.56 -17.84 -2.43
N ILE A 144 2.78 -16.91 -2.99
CA ILE A 144 2.83 -16.54 -4.42
C ILE A 144 4.20 -15.94 -4.81
N ALA A 145 4.79 -15.07 -3.98
CA ALA A 145 6.11 -14.52 -4.24
C ALA A 145 7.18 -15.62 -4.32
N THR A 146 7.07 -16.63 -3.46
CA THR A 146 7.94 -17.82 -3.47
C THR A 146 7.76 -18.62 -4.77
N GLU A 147 6.52 -18.88 -5.17
CA GLU A 147 6.20 -19.58 -6.43
C GLU A 147 6.71 -18.82 -7.67
N MET A 148 6.69 -17.49 -7.62
CA MET A 148 7.22 -16.64 -8.68
C MET A 148 8.75 -16.52 -8.67
N GLY A 149 9.43 -17.05 -7.64
CA GLY A 149 10.88 -16.93 -7.47
C GLY A 149 11.37 -15.50 -7.27
N LEU A 150 10.53 -14.63 -6.68
CA LEU A 150 10.87 -13.22 -6.47
C LEU A 150 11.75 -13.05 -5.22
N PRO A 151 12.74 -12.14 -5.24
CA PRO A 151 13.41 -11.72 -4.03
C PRO A 151 12.45 -10.87 -3.18
N PHE A 152 12.11 -11.33 -1.99
CA PHE A 152 11.26 -10.58 -1.08
C PHE A 152 11.69 -10.77 0.39
N HIS A 153 11.32 -9.80 1.20
CA HIS A 153 11.58 -9.78 2.64
C HIS A 153 10.27 -9.52 3.38
N VAL A 154 10.13 -10.11 4.58
CA VAL A 154 8.94 -9.93 5.44
C VAL A 154 9.39 -9.36 6.78
N GLY A 155 8.81 -8.23 7.19
CA GLY A 155 9.13 -7.63 8.48
C GLY A 155 8.51 -6.24 8.67
N ASN A 156 9.07 -5.45 9.59
CA ASN A 156 8.54 -4.14 9.91
C ASN A 156 8.92 -3.09 8.88
N LEU A 157 7.91 -2.32 8.46
CA LEU A 157 8.09 -1.03 7.79
C LEU A 157 8.10 0.11 8.82
N LEU A 158 8.62 1.26 8.43
CA LEU A 158 8.38 2.53 9.12
C LEU A 158 7.49 3.40 8.24
N SER A 159 6.30 3.76 8.74
CA SER A 159 5.46 4.80 8.13
C SER A 159 5.79 6.13 8.77
N SER A 160 6.39 7.04 8.00
CA SER A 160 6.83 8.36 8.45
C SER A 160 5.92 9.47 7.94
N ASP A 161 5.63 10.48 8.78
CA ASP A 161 4.91 11.68 8.37
C ASP A 161 5.77 12.66 7.56
N THR A 162 7.11 12.53 7.66
CA THR A 162 8.04 13.43 6.99
C THR A 162 8.97 12.68 6.05
N PHE A 163 9.11 13.20 4.82
CA PHE A 163 10.10 12.70 3.86
C PHE A 163 11.45 13.39 4.04
N TYR A 164 11.43 14.70 4.26
CA TYR A 164 12.62 15.52 4.54
C TYR A 164 12.65 15.87 6.04
N ALA A 165 13.48 15.18 6.80
CA ALA A 165 13.64 15.40 8.24
C ALA A 165 15.03 15.94 8.55
N ASP A 166 15.11 16.95 9.44
CA ASP A 166 16.38 17.59 9.82
C ASP A 166 17.38 16.60 10.44
N ASN A 167 16.89 15.63 11.21
CA ASN A 167 17.68 14.59 11.86
C ASN A 167 17.52 13.20 11.19
N GLY A 168 17.17 13.17 9.89
CA GLY A 168 16.78 11.94 9.20
C GLY A 168 17.80 10.81 9.27
N ALA A 169 19.10 11.12 9.12
CA ALA A 169 20.16 10.11 9.19
C ALA A 169 20.23 9.43 10.57
N GLU A 170 20.16 10.20 11.67
CA GLU A 170 20.21 9.69 13.03
C GLU A 170 18.94 8.85 13.36
N ALA A 171 17.77 9.38 13.00
CA ALA A 171 16.50 8.70 13.20
C ALA A 171 16.46 7.38 12.43
N ASN A 172 16.86 7.36 11.16
CA ASN A 172 16.90 6.16 10.34
C ASN A 172 17.87 5.11 10.91
N ALA A 173 19.05 5.53 11.40
CA ALA A 173 20.00 4.63 12.05
C ALA A 173 19.39 3.98 13.32
N ALA A 174 18.59 4.71 14.08
CA ALA A 174 17.90 4.15 15.25
C ALA A 174 16.87 3.08 14.84
N TRP A 175 16.08 3.30 13.80
CA TRP A 175 15.13 2.33 13.26
C TRP A 175 15.82 1.10 12.67
N THR A 176 16.94 1.30 11.96
CA THR A 176 17.77 0.20 11.44
C THR A 176 18.26 -0.71 12.56
N LYS A 177 18.72 -0.16 13.70
CA LYS A 177 19.13 -0.95 14.88
C LYS A 177 17.99 -1.79 15.48
N MET A 178 16.74 -1.39 15.27
CA MET A 178 15.56 -2.14 15.70
C MET A 178 15.09 -3.17 14.65
N GLY A 179 15.83 -3.34 13.56
CA GLY A 179 15.51 -4.30 12.50
C GLY A 179 14.37 -3.86 11.57
N VAL A 180 14.05 -2.56 11.54
CA VAL A 180 13.09 -2.04 10.57
C VAL A 180 13.71 -2.11 9.17
N MET A 181 12.96 -2.67 8.22
CA MET A 181 13.48 -3.03 6.90
C MET A 181 13.52 -1.87 5.93
N ALA A 182 12.43 -1.10 5.89
CA ALA A 182 12.28 -0.01 4.93
C ALA A 182 11.34 1.07 5.47
N ILE A 183 11.47 2.28 4.91
CA ILE A 183 10.65 3.45 5.25
C ILE A 183 9.71 3.80 4.09
N GLU A 184 8.46 4.07 4.42
CA GLU A 184 7.40 4.55 3.53
C GLU A 184 6.47 5.50 4.33
N MET A 185 5.28 5.83 3.85
CA MET A 185 4.48 6.89 4.47
C MET A 185 3.00 6.52 4.74
N GLU A 186 2.54 5.27 4.57
CA GLU A 186 1.11 4.95 4.54
C GLU A 186 0.67 3.69 5.30
N ALA A 187 1.52 2.67 5.39
CA ALA A 187 1.14 1.33 5.85
C ALA A 187 0.48 1.32 7.24
N ALA A 188 1.00 2.11 8.18
CA ALA A 188 0.46 2.17 9.54
C ALA A 188 -1.01 2.64 9.57
N ALA A 189 -1.36 3.70 8.84
CA ALA A 189 -2.73 4.19 8.76
C ALA A 189 -3.66 3.18 8.08
N LEU A 190 -3.20 2.54 7.00
CA LEU A 190 -3.97 1.51 6.31
C LEU A 190 -4.29 0.34 7.24
N TYR A 191 -3.29 -0.16 8.00
CA TYR A 191 -3.49 -1.27 8.93
C TYR A 191 -4.41 -0.90 10.09
N MET A 192 -4.29 0.31 10.62
CA MET A 192 -5.17 0.80 11.68
C MET A 192 -6.63 0.91 11.20
N ASN A 193 -6.86 1.44 10.00
CA ASN A 193 -8.21 1.51 9.43
C ASN A 193 -8.77 0.12 9.17
N ALA A 194 -7.99 -0.79 8.58
CA ALA A 194 -8.45 -2.16 8.34
C ALA A 194 -8.85 -2.86 9.64
N ALA A 195 -8.00 -2.80 10.67
CA ALA A 195 -8.28 -3.39 11.97
C ALA A 195 -9.54 -2.78 12.62
N ARG A 196 -9.67 -1.43 12.60
CA ARG A 196 -10.80 -0.72 13.20
C ARG A 196 -12.15 -1.15 12.63
N TYR A 197 -12.18 -1.48 11.33
CA TYR A 197 -13.44 -1.80 10.61
C TYR A 197 -13.58 -3.29 10.28
N GLY A 198 -12.74 -4.16 10.84
CA GLY A 198 -12.81 -5.61 10.59
C GLY A 198 -12.53 -5.98 9.13
N LYS A 199 -11.65 -5.22 8.47
CA LYS A 199 -11.25 -5.38 7.08
C LYS A 199 -9.83 -5.92 6.97
N GLN A 200 -9.36 -6.18 5.76
CA GLN A 200 -8.06 -6.77 5.50
C GLN A 200 -7.13 -5.81 4.78
N ALA A 201 -5.85 -5.84 5.15
CA ALA A 201 -4.85 -5.02 4.50
C ALA A 201 -3.47 -5.68 4.47
N LEU A 202 -2.72 -5.37 3.42
CA LEU A 202 -1.30 -5.66 3.26
C LEU A 202 -0.63 -4.44 2.60
N ALA A 203 0.55 -4.06 3.07
CA ALA A 203 1.45 -3.18 2.34
C ALA A 203 2.59 -4.00 1.77
N MET A 204 2.76 -3.92 0.45
CA MET A 204 3.95 -4.36 -0.25
C MET A 204 4.61 -3.17 -0.93
N CYS A 205 5.92 -3.12 -0.86
CA CYS A 205 6.70 -2.04 -1.45
C CYS A 205 7.86 -2.61 -2.25
N THR A 206 8.12 -2.04 -3.43
CA THR A 206 9.41 -2.23 -4.08
C THR A 206 10.38 -1.20 -3.52
N VAL A 207 11.59 -1.64 -3.21
CA VAL A 207 12.66 -0.74 -2.77
C VAL A 207 13.09 0.13 -3.94
N SER A 208 12.83 1.43 -3.83
CA SER A 208 13.16 2.43 -4.84
C SER A 208 14.50 3.10 -4.63
N ASP A 209 14.95 3.13 -3.39
CA ASP A 209 16.19 3.76 -2.96
C ASP A 209 16.70 3.10 -1.68
N HIS A 210 18.00 3.19 -1.47
CA HIS A 210 18.67 2.64 -0.31
C HIS A 210 19.24 3.76 0.55
N ILE A 211 18.65 4.00 1.70
CA ILE A 211 18.97 5.15 2.58
C ILE A 211 20.44 5.13 3.05
N VAL A 212 21.01 3.92 3.24
CA VAL A 212 22.40 3.77 3.73
C VAL A 212 23.44 3.89 2.62
N THR A 213 23.17 3.32 1.43
CA THR A 213 24.14 3.31 0.32
C THR A 213 23.99 4.49 -0.62
N GLY A 214 22.82 5.15 -0.62
CA GLY A 214 22.50 6.24 -1.54
C GLY A 214 22.13 5.79 -2.96
N GLU A 215 22.03 4.49 -3.23
CA GLU A 215 21.52 3.97 -4.51
C GLU A 215 20.05 4.32 -4.67
N ALA A 216 19.61 4.75 -5.86
CA ALA A 216 18.22 5.12 -6.11
C ALA A 216 17.80 4.83 -7.55
N THR A 217 16.52 4.53 -7.75
CA THR A 217 15.85 4.46 -9.05
C THR A 217 15.35 5.84 -9.48
N THR A 218 15.14 6.01 -10.80
CA THR A 218 14.53 7.22 -11.35
C THR A 218 13.03 7.30 -11.05
N ALA A 219 12.42 8.49 -11.23
CA ALA A 219 10.98 8.65 -11.09
C ALA A 219 10.19 7.81 -12.12
N GLU A 220 10.72 7.70 -13.35
CA GLU A 220 10.12 6.89 -14.42
C GLU A 220 10.14 5.40 -14.07
N GLU A 221 11.27 4.88 -13.55
CA GLU A 221 11.36 3.50 -13.07
C GLU A 221 10.34 3.22 -11.95
N ARG A 222 10.17 4.15 -11.00
CA ARG A 222 9.17 4.00 -9.92
C ARG A 222 7.74 3.91 -10.44
N GLN A 223 7.42 4.56 -11.54
CA GLN A 223 6.10 4.55 -12.14
C GLN A 223 5.83 3.27 -12.94
N ASN A 224 6.80 2.82 -13.77
CA ASN A 224 6.56 1.86 -14.85
C ASN A 224 7.32 0.53 -14.68
N SER A 225 8.36 0.46 -13.85
CA SER A 225 9.28 -0.67 -13.85
C SER A 225 9.13 -1.63 -12.66
N PHE A 226 8.25 -1.34 -11.72
CA PHE A 226 7.97 -2.23 -10.59
C PHE A 226 6.93 -3.30 -10.94
N THR A 227 7.06 -3.88 -12.14
CA THR A 227 6.10 -4.83 -12.73
C THR A 227 5.96 -6.10 -11.91
N GLN A 228 7.05 -6.60 -11.33
CA GLN A 228 7.02 -7.81 -10.48
C GLN A 228 6.11 -7.63 -9.26
N MET A 229 6.18 -6.48 -8.58
CA MET A 229 5.29 -6.17 -7.47
C MET A 229 3.84 -6.03 -7.93
N MET A 230 3.60 -5.40 -9.08
CA MET A 230 2.25 -5.24 -9.64
C MET A 230 1.63 -6.60 -9.97
N GLU A 231 2.39 -7.50 -10.60
CA GLU A 231 1.94 -8.86 -10.90
C GLU A 231 1.70 -9.68 -9.62
N LEU A 232 2.59 -9.58 -8.64
CA LEU A 232 2.42 -10.23 -7.34
C LEU A 232 1.13 -9.76 -6.66
N ALA A 233 0.86 -8.46 -6.66
CA ALA A 233 -0.35 -7.89 -6.08
C ALA A 233 -1.62 -8.37 -6.80
N LEU A 234 -1.61 -8.42 -8.12
CA LEU A 234 -2.74 -8.91 -8.94
C LEU A 234 -2.99 -10.40 -8.73
N LYS A 235 -1.95 -11.22 -8.69
CA LYS A 235 -2.07 -12.65 -8.37
C LYS A 235 -2.58 -12.88 -6.96
N THR A 236 -2.11 -12.08 -5.99
CA THR A 236 -2.62 -12.11 -4.62
C THR A 236 -4.10 -11.72 -4.57
N ALA A 237 -4.50 -10.63 -5.24
CA ALA A 237 -5.90 -10.23 -5.33
C ALA A 237 -6.78 -11.33 -5.93
N LYS A 238 -6.31 -12.00 -7.00
CA LYS A 238 -7.00 -13.13 -7.62
C LYS A 238 -7.16 -14.32 -6.67
N ALA A 239 -6.15 -14.64 -5.88
CA ALA A 239 -6.20 -15.76 -4.95
C ALA A 239 -7.11 -15.53 -3.73
N LEU A 240 -7.42 -14.27 -3.43
CA LEU A 240 -8.32 -13.86 -2.34
C LEU A 240 -9.79 -13.76 -2.75
N GLY A 241 -10.08 -13.64 -4.03
CA GLY A 241 -11.41 -13.35 -4.56
C GLY A 241 -12.07 -14.36 -5.31
#